data_c378bbd2cc6c3bfc0b2adb819f7cba45
#
_entry.id   c378bbd2cc6c3bfc0b2adb819f7cba45
#
_cell.length_a   1.000
_cell.length_b   1.000
_cell.length_c   1.000
_cell.angle_alpha   90.00
_cell.angle_beta   90.00
_cell.angle_gamma   90.00
#
_symmetry.space_group_name_H-M   'P 1'
#
loop_
_entity.id
_entity.type
_entity.pdbx_description
1 polymer ?
#
loop_
_entity_poly.entity_id
_entity_poly.type
_entity_poly.pdbx_seq_one_letter_code
_entity_poly.pdbx_strand_id
1 'polypeptide(L)'
;MNTRFLLLLCCLSFTAFSQPFDALKQPNRSEEEVTQLAEDFKDWSKASNDWRYSFITANEKEAVEDFSISGYQTANDYLRATDTSTWGVAGADARQYIRTVKSALNKLPKYKGTTYRGTWVKQSLLNKLEEGDVLVEPAFTSTSTLPEVAKRFSVVHPNSPQRLKRVLFKVKVNQGGHTIAGLSEYSKEAEVLFAPNAHFRITQIERTSNHTYIGVETVKASAAKNTQKYNLYSGEEVEASFWHSLVCT
;
A
#
# COMPACT_ATOMS: atom_id res chain seq x y z
N MET A 1 70.90 -6.16 6.31
CA MET A 1 69.96 -5.72 5.27
C MET A 1 68.65 -6.49 5.48
N ASN A 2 67.68 -5.88 6.17
CA ASN A 2 66.39 -6.50 6.48
C ASN A 2 65.32 -5.81 5.64
N THR A 3 64.83 -6.51 4.61
CA THR A 3 63.78 -6.05 3.75
C THR A 3 62.44 -6.46 4.37
N ARG A 4 61.72 -5.50 4.93
CA ARG A 4 60.33 -5.71 5.42
C ARG A 4 59.36 -5.61 4.23
N PHE A 5 58.73 -6.71 3.87
CA PHE A 5 57.60 -6.75 2.98
C PHE A 5 56.36 -6.20 3.72
N LEU A 6 55.88 -5.06 3.28
CA LEU A 6 54.61 -4.49 3.76
C LEU A 6 53.50 -5.07 2.90
N LEU A 7 52.76 -6.05 3.46
CA LEU A 7 51.51 -6.55 2.83
C LEU A 7 50.43 -5.47 3.04
N LEU A 8 50.07 -4.75 1.97
CA LEU A 8 48.91 -3.91 1.91
C LEU A 8 47.67 -4.80 1.77
N LEU A 9 46.97 -5.07 2.88
CA LEU A 9 45.61 -5.65 2.84
C LEU A 9 44.65 -4.58 2.30
N CYS A 10 44.33 -4.64 1.03
CA CYS A 10 43.20 -3.93 0.45
C CYS A 10 41.90 -4.56 1.00
N CYS A 11 41.36 -4.02 2.08
CA CYS A 11 40.01 -4.29 2.50
C CYS A 11 39.04 -3.71 1.45
N LEU A 12 38.70 -4.51 0.46
CA LEU A 12 37.54 -4.25 -0.39
C LEU A 12 36.29 -4.45 0.49
N SER A 13 35.84 -3.38 1.11
CA SER A 13 34.48 -3.31 1.67
C SER A 13 33.51 -3.39 0.52
N PHE A 14 33.07 -4.61 0.21
CA PHE A 14 31.85 -4.82 -0.59
C PHE A 14 30.69 -4.26 0.24
N THR A 15 30.33 -3.01 0.02
CA THR A 15 29.01 -2.53 0.33
C THR A 15 28.07 -3.32 -0.55
N ALA A 16 27.45 -4.36 -0.01
CA ALA A 16 26.37 -5.06 -0.66
C ALA A 16 25.28 -4.02 -0.93
N PHE A 17 25.22 -3.50 -2.16
CA PHE A 17 24.09 -2.71 -2.60
C PHE A 17 22.87 -3.62 -2.54
N SER A 18 22.03 -3.43 -1.50
CA SER A 18 20.75 -4.12 -1.42
C SER A 18 19.97 -3.84 -2.69
N GLN A 19 19.65 -4.90 -3.43
CA GLN A 19 18.86 -4.76 -4.65
C GLN A 19 17.48 -4.20 -4.29
N PRO A 20 16.88 -3.34 -5.11
CA PRO A 20 15.68 -2.58 -4.73
C PRO A 20 14.51 -3.42 -4.24
N PHE A 21 14.38 -4.67 -4.69
CA PHE A 21 13.27 -5.57 -4.38
C PHE A 21 13.69 -6.83 -3.60
N ASP A 22 14.86 -6.83 -2.96
CA ASP A 22 15.39 -8.03 -2.28
C ASP A 22 14.38 -8.68 -1.34
N ALA A 23 13.72 -7.90 -0.47
CA ALA A 23 12.75 -8.43 0.47
C ALA A 23 11.56 -9.16 -0.20
N LEU A 24 11.17 -8.73 -1.41
CA LEU A 24 10.11 -9.36 -2.19
C LEU A 24 10.59 -10.61 -2.96
N LYS A 25 11.87 -10.69 -3.26
CA LYS A 25 12.48 -11.78 -4.03
C LYS A 25 13.04 -12.89 -3.13
N GLN A 26 13.42 -12.57 -1.89
CA GLN A 26 13.91 -13.54 -0.92
C GLN A 26 12.84 -14.60 -0.58
N PRO A 27 13.23 -15.83 -0.18
CA PRO A 27 12.31 -16.78 0.39
C PRO A 27 11.52 -16.19 1.56
N ASN A 28 10.33 -16.72 1.82
CA ASN A 28 9.58 -16.31 3.00
C ASN A 28 10.31 -16.73 4.26
N ARG A 29 10.27 -15.88 5.27
CA ARG A 29 10.65 -16.24 6.64
C ARG A 29 9.72 -17.31 7.17
N SER A 30 10.10 -17.94 8.28
CA SER A 30 9.24 -18.91 8.96
C SER A 30 7.93 -18.25 9.40
N GLU A 31 6.87 -19.04 9.55
CA GLU A 31 5.58 -18.53 10.02
C GLU A 31 5.68 -17.94 11.44
N GLU A 32 6.53 -18.53 12.28
CA GLU A 32 6.80 -18.05 13.63
C GLU A 32 7.44 -16.65 13.61
N GLU A 33 8.49 -16.45 12.81
CA GLU A 33 9.14 -15.15 12.65
C GLU A 33 8.18 -14.08 12.10
N VAL A 34 7.37 -14.44 11.10
CA VAL A 34 6.38 -13.51 10.52
C VAL A 34 5.32 -13.14 11.55
N THR A 35 4.87 -14.10 12.36
CA THR A 35 3.90 -13.88 13.45
C THR A 35 4.49 -12.94 14.50
N GLN A 36 5.73 -13.21 14.96
CA GLN A 36 6.37 -12.35 15.96
C GLN A 36 6.54 -10.91 15.46
N LEU A 37 6.99 -10.73 14.22
CA LEU A 37 7.12 -9.38 13.63
C LEU A 37 5.78 -8.65 13.50
N ALA A 38 4.69 -9.37 13.24
CA ALA A 38 3.36 -8.79 13.20
C ALA A 38 2.89 -8.35 14.60
N GLU A 39 3.16 -9.16 15.63
CA GLU A 39 2.86 -8.81 17.01
C GLU A 39 3.68 -7.62 17.49
N ASP A 40 4.98 -7.59 17.21
CA ASP A 40 5.85 -6.46 17.52
C ASP A 40 5.34 -5.17 16.84
N PHE A 41 4.90 -5.27 15.59
CA PHE A 41 4.31 -4.13 14.87
C PHE A 41 2.98 -3.68 15.46
N LYS A 42 2.13 -4.62 15.88
CA LYS A 42 0.86 -4.32 16.58
C LYS A 42 1.11 -3.58 17.88
N ASP A 43 2.09 -4.03 18.67
CA ASP A 43 2.44 -3.41 19.94
C ASP A 43 3.04 -2.02 19.73
N TRP A 44 3.92 -1.88 18.74
CA TRP A 44 4.40 -0.57 18.31
C TRP A 44 3.25 0.35 17.89
N SER A 45 2.29 -0.17 17.11
CA SER A 45 1.10 0.58 16.67
C SER A 45 0.31 1.14 17.86
N LYS A 46 0.05 0.31 18.87
CA LYS A 46 -0.66 0.72 20.09
C LYS A 46 0.14 1.74 20.89
N ALA A 47 1.45 1.52 21.04
CA ALA A 47 2.33 2.42 21.77
C ALA A 47 2.51 3.79 21.06
N SER A 48 2.29 3.83 19.74
CA SER A 48 2.39 5.03 18.91
C SER A 48 1.10 5.88 18.90
N ASN A 49 0.05 5.49 19.64
CA ASN A 49 -1.15 6.30 19.78
C ASN A 49 -0.82 7.64 20.41
N ASP A 50 -1.23 8.71 19.76
CA ASP A 50 -1.09 10.08 20.27
C ASP A 50 -2.43 10.60 20.84
N TRP A 51 -2.47 11.88 21.23
CA TRP A 51 -3.65 12.51 21.78
C TRP A 51 -4.90 12.40 20.87
N ARG A 52 -4.74 12.28 19.56
CA ARG A 52 -5.86 12.13 18.62
C ARG A 52 -6.59 10.82 18.80
N TYR A 53 -5.88 9.78 19.22
CA TYR A 53 -6.48 8.47 19.49
C TYR A 53 -7.52 8.55 20.62
N SER A 54 -7.38 9.47 21.58
CA SER A 54 -8.37 9.65 22.64
C SER A 54 -9.75 10.16 22.16
N PHE A 55 -9.79 10.71 20.93
CA PHE A 55 -11.04 11.14 20.29
C PHE A 55 -11.65 10.11 19.35
N ILE A 56 -11.04 8.92 19.22
CA ILE A 56 -11.63 7.85 18.41
C ILE A 56 -12.88 7.31 19.11
N THR A 57 -14.00 7.30 18.41
CA THR A 57 -15.27 6.81 18.96
C THR A 57 -15.38 5.29 18.88
N ALA A 58 -16.30 4.68 19.62
CA ALA A 58 -16.58 3.26 19.53
C ALA A 58 -16.98 2.86 18.10
N ASN A 59 -17.85 3.62 17.45
CA ASN A 59 -18.29 3.40 16.08
C ASN A 59 -17.13 3.47 15.06
N GLU A 60 -16.15 4.37 15.28
CA GLU A 60 -14.95 4.44 14.42
C GLU A 60 -14.02 3.25 14.61
N LYS A 61 -13.88 2.73 15.83
CA LYS A 61 -13.11 1.51 16.11
C LYS A 61 -13.76 0.31 15.43
N GLU A 62 -15.06 0.12 15.66
CA GLU A 62 -15.85 -0.93 15.03
C GLU A 62 -15.79 -0.87 13.50
N ALA A 63 -15.86 0.33 12.91
CA ALA A 63 -15.71 0.49 11.46
C ALA A 63 -14.32 0.09 10.93
N VAL A 64 -13.25 0.28 11.68
CA VAL A 64 -11.90 -0.19 11.29
C VAL A 64 -11.76 -1.68 11.46
N GLU A 65 -12.29 -2.26 12.53
CA GLU A 65 -12.36 -3.71 12.75
C GLU A 65 -13.11 -4.40 11.61
N ASP A 66 -14.35 -3.95 11.32
CA ASP A 66 -15.15 -4.48 10.20
C ASP A 66 -14.46 -4.29 8.85
N PHE A 67 -13.81 -3.14 8.63
CA PHE A 67 -13.03 -2.89 7.42
C PHE A 67 -11.95 -3.96 7.21
N SER A 68 -11.26 -4.37 8.26
CA SER A 68 -10.23 -5.40 8.18
C SER A 68 -10.79 -6.80 7.86
N ILE A 69 -12.06 -7.07 8.14
CA ILE A 69 -12.71 -8.36 7.90
C ILE A 69 -13.34 -8.42 6.50
N SER A 70 -14.31 -7.58 6.24
CA SER A 70 -15.14 -7.63 5.01
C SER A 70 -15.62 -6.27 4.51
N GLY A 71 -15.73 -5.27 5.37
CA GLY A 71 -16.26 -3.95 5.04
C GLY A 71 -15.47 -3.23 3.94
N TYR A 72 -14.16 -3.59 3.77
CA TYR A 72 -13.34 -3.07 2.68
C TYR A 72 -13.92 -3.39 1.29
N GLN A 73 -14.64 -4.50 1.11
CA GLN A 73 -15.20 -4.88 -0.18
C GLN A 73 -16.25 -3.84 -0.61
N THR A 74 -17.28 -3.63 0.21
CA THR A 74 -18.34 -2.66 -0.07
C THR A 74 -17.80 -1.25 -0.26
N ALA A 75 -16.89 -0.81 0.63
CA ALA A 75 -16.28 0.52 0.55
C ALA A 75 -15.48 0.70 -0.75
N ASN A 76 -14.64 -0.28 -1.09
CA ASN A 76 -13.77 -0.19 -2.26
C ASN A 76 -14.53 -0.37 -3.57
N ASP A 77 -15.56 -1.21 -3.61
CA ASP A 77 -16.43 -1.37 -4.78
C ASP A 77 -17.19 -0.07 -5.05
N TYR A 78 -17.73 0.57 -4.02
CA TYR A 78 -18.40 1.86 -4.17
C TYR A 78 -17.42 2.94 -4.68
N LEU A 79 -16.21 3.03 -4.12
CA LEU A 79 -15.20 4.01 -4.51
C LEU A 79 -14.62 3.80 -5.92
N ARG A 80 -14.66 2.57 -6.42
CA ARG A 80 -14.20 2.20 -7.77
C ARG A 80 -15.29 2.22 -8.83
N ALA A 81 -16.56 2.31 -8.41
CA ALA A 81 -17.68 2.35 -9.32
C ALA A 81 -17.63 3.63 -10.17
N THR A 82 -17.81 3.46 -11.49
CA THR A 82 -17.91 4.58 -12.44
C THR A 82 -19.28 5.24 -12.38
N ASP A 83 -20.29 4.48 -11.97
CA ASP A 83 -21.66 4.97 -11.75
C ASP A 83 -22.16 4.42 -10.40
N THR A 84 -22.46 5.32 -9.49
CA THR A 84 -23.01 5.01 -8.16
C THR A 84 -24.51 5.29 -8.07
N SER A 85 -25.17 5.73 -9.14
CA SER A 85 -26.59 6.08 -9.14
C SER A 85 -27.48 4.89 -8.83
N THR A 86 -27.06 3.68 -9.19
CA THR A 86 -27.79 2.44 -8.97
C THR A 86 -27.70 1.90 -7.55
N TRP A 87 -26.84 2.45 -6.70
CA TRP A 87 -26.60 1.95 -5.35
C TRP A 87 -27.72 2.31 -4.36
N GLY A 88 -28.51 3.34 -4.63
CA GLY A 88 -29.64 3.73 -3.79
C GLY A 88 -29.27 3.89 -2.30
N VAL A 89 -30.01 3.23 -1.40
CA VAL A 89 -29.78 3.25 0.07
C VAL A 89 -28.41 2.67 0.41
N ALA A 90 -28.04 1.55 -0.20
CA ALA A 90 -26.71 0.94 0.03
C ALA A 90 -25.56 1.90 -0.31
N GLY A 91 -25.76 2.78 -1.29
CA GLY A 91 -24.77 3.83 -1.61
C GLY A 91 -24.67 4.90 -0.52
N ALA A 92 -25.79 5.24 0.14
CA ALA A 92 -25.78 6.16 1.28
C ALA A 92 -25.02 5.55 2.47
N ASP A 93 -25.27 4.28 2.76
CA ASP A 93 -24.61 3.52 3.82
C ASP A 93 -23.11 3.38 3.53
N ALA A 94 -22.73 3.04 2.28
CA ALA A 94 -21.33 2.96 1.87
C ALA A 94 -20.61 4.31 2.05
N ARG A 95 -21.21 5.43 1.66
CA ARG A 95 -20.64 6.77 1.86
C ARG A 95 -20.46 7.10 3.34
N GLN A 96 -21.44 6.76 4.18
CA GLN A 96 -21.33 6.98 5.62
C GLN A 96 -20.20 6.14 6.21
N TYR A 97 -20.14 4.87 5.85
CA TYR A 97 -19.09 3.94 6.28
C TYR A 97 -17.70 4.44 5.89
N ILE A 98 -17.51 4.83 4.61
CA ILE A 98 -16.26 5.40 4.11
C ILE A 98 -15.83 6.64 4.91
N ARG A 99 -16.79 7.54 5.23
CA ARG A 99 -16.50 8.72 6.08
C ARG A 99 -16.04 8.31 7.47
N THR A 100 -16.68 7.31 8.06
CA THR A 100 -16.34 6.82 9.41
C THR A 100 -14.92 6.22 9.43
N VAL A 101 -14.58 5.35 8.47
CA VAL A 101 -13.22 4.78 8.36
C VAL A 101 -12.18 5.89 8.11
N LYS A 102 -12.45 6.85 7.22
CA LYS A 102 -11.55 8.00 6.99
C LYS A 102 -11.35 8.85 8.25
N SER A 103 -12.41 9.07 9.01
CA SER A 103 -12.34 9.81 10.28
C SER A 103 -11.47 9.07 11.30
N ALA A 104 -11.65 7.77 11.43
CA ALA A 104 -10.82 6.91 12.28
C ALA A 104 -9.35 6.98 11.89
N LEU A 105 -9.03 6.80 10.59
CA LEU A 105 -7.64 6.84 10.11
C LEU A 105 -6.92 8.14 10.52
N ASN A 106 -7.58 9.28 10.48
CA ASN A 106 -6.98 10.56 10.88
C ASN A 106 -6.57 10.61 12.36
N LYS A 107 -7.10 9.70 13.18
CA LYS A 107 -6.85 9.59 14.63
C LYS A 107 -5.86 8.47 14.97
N LEU A 108 -5.60 7.58 14.02
CA LEU A 108 -4.67 6.46 14.17
C LEU A 108 -3.22 6.88 13.91
N PRO A 109 -2.25 6.11 14.46
CA PRO A 109 -0.84 6.42 14.28
C PRO A 109 -0.42 6.47 12.83
N LYS A 110 0.35 7.49 12.48
CA LYS A 110 0.97 7.63 11.17
C LYS A 110 2.17 6.72 11.07
N TYR A 111 2.27 6.02 9.94
CA TYR A 111 3.42 5.20 9.61
C TYR A 111 4.32 5.92 8.59
N LYS A 112 5.63 5.82 8.79
CA LYS A 112 6.66 6.19 7.82
C LYS A 112 7.66 5.04 7.73
N GLY A 113 8.01 4.65 6.53
CA GLY A 113 8.91 3.52 6.32
C GLY A 113 8.63 2.79 5.02
N THR A 114 8.93 1.51 4.96
CA THR A 114 8.66 0.66 3.80
C THR A 114 7.47 -0.25 4.09
N THR A 115 6.55 -0.32 3.14
CA THR A 115 5.48 -1.31 3.13
C THR A 115 5.43 -2.03 1.78
N TYR A 116 4.66 -3.11 1.72
CA TYR A 116 4.54 -3.97 0.55
C TYR A 116 3.07 -4.23 0.24
N ARG A 117 2.75 -4.39 -1.04
CA ARG A 117 1.40 -4.75 -1.49
C ARG A 117 1.50 -5.73 -2.65
N GLY A 118 0.79 -6.83 -2.55
CA GLY A 118 0.56 -7.76 -3.65
C GLY A 118 -0.82 -7.53 -4.24
N THR A 119 -0.94 -7.45 -5.56
CA THR A 119 -2.21 -7.27 -6.24
C THR A 119 -2.13 -7.69 -7.70
N TRP A 120 -3.23 -7.50 -8.41
CA TRP A 120 -3.39 -7.76 -9.82
C TRP A 120 -3.66 -6.45 -10.54
N VAL A 121 -2.96 -6.23 -11.64
CA VAL A 121 -3.06 -5.00 -12.43
C VAL A 121 -3.29 -5.38 -13.89
N LYS A 122 -4.08 -4.58 -14.60
CA LYS A 122 -4.31 -4.77 -16.03
C LYS A 122 -2.99 -4.72 -16.81
N GLN A 123 -2.76 -5.70 -17.67
CA GLN A 123 -1.55 -5.72 -18.51
C GLN A 123 -1.46 -4.45 -19.38
N SER A 124 -2.59 -3.94 -19.86
CA SER A 124 -2.64 -2.71 -20.65
C SER A 124 -2.13 -1.49 -19.90
N LEU A 125 -2.39 -1.42 -18.58
CA LEU A 125 -1.81 -0.39 -17.74
C LEU A 125 -0.30 -0.61 -17.58
N LEU A 126 0.12 -1.81 -17.19
CA LEU A 126 1.54 -2.12 -16.96
C LEU A 126 2.43 -1.82 -18.17
N ASN A 127 1.88 -1.97 -19.39
CA ASN A 127 2.63 -1.67 -20.62
C ASN A 127 2.85 -0.16 -20.86
N LYS A 128 2.06 0.70 -20.23
CA LYS A 128 2.16 2.16 -20.35
C LYS A 128 3.04 2.79 -19.28
N LEU A 129 3.18 2.12 -18.11
CA LEU A 129 3.83 2.71 -16.95
C LEU A 129 5.33 2.92 -17.17
N GLU A 130 5.78 4.12 -16.78
CA GLU A 130 7.17 4.55 -16.76
C GLU A 130 7.56 5.05 -15.37
N GLU A 131 8.86 5.14 -15.10
CA GLU A 131 9.37 5.76 -13.88
C GLU A 131 9.05 7.26 -13.90
N GLY A 132 8.60 7.78 -12.76
CA GLY A 132 8.09 9.14 -12.63
C GLY A 132 6.57 9.26 -12.72
N ASP A 133 5.88 8.33 -13.37
CA ASP A 133 4.42 8.31 -13.42
C ASP A 133 3.81 8.20 -12.02
N VAL A 134 2.56 8.62 -11.88
CA VAL A 134 1.82 8.53 -10.63
C VAL A 134 0.62 7.60 -10.78
N LEU A 135 0.57 6.60 -9.92
CA LEU A 135 -0.60 5.75 -9.75
C LEU A 135 -1.53 6.36 -8.71
N VAL A 136 -2.81 6.43 -9.00
CA VAL A 136 -3.85 6.90 -8.08
C VAL A 136 -4.81 5.76 -7.81
N GLU A 137 -4.94 5.37 -6.54
CA GLU A 137 -5.93 4.37 -6.15
C GLU A 137 -7.18 5.11 -5.64
N PRO A 138 -8.32 4.99 -6.31
CA PRO A 138 -9.56 5.67 -5.91
C PRO A 138 -10.12 5.13 -4.59
N ALA A 139 -9.78 3.91 -4.23
CA ALA A 139 -10.24 3.23 -3.04
C ALA A 139 -9.20 3.26 -1.90
N PHE A 140 -9.55 2.69 -0.77
CA PHE A 140 -8.58 2.44 0.30
C PHE A 140 -7.50 1.50 -0.19
N THR A 141 -6.25 1.76 0.22
CA THR A 141 -5.10 0.95 -0.16
C THR A 141 -4.48 0.28 1.05
N SER A 142 -4.70 -1.02 1.19
CA SER A 142 -4.05 -1.86 2.20
C SER A 142 -2.65 -2.23 1.76
N THR A 143 -1.70 -2.07 2.65
CA THR A 143 -0.30 -2.51 2.51
C THR A 143 0.16 -3.18 3.80
N SER A 144 1.21 -3.95 3.76
CA SER A 144 1.80 -4.61 4.94
C SER A 144 3.25 -4.19 5.12
N THR A 145 3.72 -4.11 6.36
CA THR A 145 5.16 -4.01 6.65
C THR A 145 5.90 -5.33 6.38
N LEU A 146 5.16 -6.42 6.16
CA LEU A 146 5.69 -7.76 5.93
C LEU A 146 5.59 -8.14 4.45
N PRO A 147 6.71 -8.39 3.76
CA PRO A 147 6.69 -8.78 2.35
C PRO A 147 5.98 -10.11 2.09
N GLU A 148 5.95 -11.03 3.06
CA GLU A 148 5.25 -12.32 2.98
C GLU A 148 3.74 -12.13 2.78
N VAL A 149 3.16 -11.15 3.47
CA VAL A 149 1.74 -10.81 3.32
C VAL A 149 1.46 -10.33 1.89
N ALA A 150 2.29 -9.42 1.36
CA ALA A 150 2.15 -8.96 -0.01
C ALA A 150 2.29 -10.09 -1.04
N LYS A 151 3.26 -11.01 -0.84
CA LYS A 151 3.45 -12.18 -1.71
C LYS A 151 2.20 -13.06 -1.71
N ARG A 152 1.60 -13.33 -0.54
CA ARG A 152 0.37 -14.12 -0.41
C ARG A 152 -0.78 -13.51 -1.21
N PHE A 153 -0.99 -12.21 -1.13
CA PHE A 153 -2.03 -11.51 -1.90
C PHE A 153 -1.75 -11.41 -3.40
N SER A 154 -0.52 -11.62 -3.84
CA SER A 154 -0.17 -11.67 -5.26
C SER A 154 -0.39 -13.04 -5.92
N VAL A 155 -0.78 -14.07 -5.17
CA VAL A 155 -0.99 -15.42 -5.72
C VAL A 155 -2.16 -15.42 -6.72
N VAL A 156 -2.01 -16.20 -7.80
CA VAL A 156 -3.05 -16.30 -8.84
C VAL A 156 -4.32 -16.91 -8.27
N HIS A 157 -5.41 -16.16 -8.38
CA HIS A 157 -6.71 -16.78 -8.22
C HIS A 157 -7.05 -17.57 -9.49
N PRO A 158 -7.53 -18.83 -9.40
CA PRO A 158 -7.83 -19.68 -10.56
C PRO A 158 -8.76 -19.03 -11.60
N ASN A 159 -9.63 -18.13 -11.14
CA ASN A 159 -10.63 -17.43 -11.94
C ASN A 159 -10.18 -16.03 -12.38
N SER A 160 -8.89 -15.67 -12.22
CA SER A 160 -8.41 -14.35 -12.62
C SER A 160 -8.43 -14.20 -14.13
N PRO A 161 -8.97 -13.10 -14.68
CA PRO A 161 -8.97 -12.87 -16.11
C PRO A 161 -7.54 -12.86 -16.68
N GLN A 162 -7.32 -13.46 -17.85
CA GLN A 162 -6.00 -13.54 -18.51
C GLN A 162 -5.32 -12.18 -18.76
N ARG A 163 -6.11 -11.07 -18.67
CA ARG A 163 -5.63 -9.70 -18.88
C ARG A 163 -5.01 -9.06 -17.62
N LEU A 164 -5.04 -9.77 -16.49
CA LEU A 164 -4.43 -9.30 -15.24
C LEU A 164 -3.06 -9.93 -15.05
N LYS A 165 -2.14 -9.17 -14.49
CA LYS A 165 -0.78 -9.60 -14.13
C LYS A 165 -0.51 -9.36 -12.66
N ARG A 166 0.27 -10.25 -12.08
CA ARG A 166 0.74 -10.13 -10.69
C ARG A 166 1.69 -8.98 -10.55
N VAL A 167 1.43 -8.14 -9.56
CA VAL A 167 2.30 -7.01 -9.22
C VAL A 167 2.64 -7.06 -7.74
N LEU A 168 3.89 -6.86 -7.45
CA LEU A 168 4.41 -6.68 -6.09
C LEU A 168 4.96 -5.26 -5.97
N PHE A 169 4.29 -4.45 -5.16
CA PHE A 169 4.71 -3.09 -4.85
C PHE A 169 5.62 -3.07 -3.62
N LYS A 170 6.71 -2.29 -3.71
CA LYS A 170 7.48 -1.79 -2.58
C LYS A 170 7.16 -0.32 -2.43
N VAL A 171 6.52 0.05 -1.34
CA VAL A 171 6.01 1.40 -1.09
C VAL A 171 6.88 2.11 -0.07
N LYS A 172 7.54 3.19 -0.45
CA LYS A 172 8.16 4.13 0.49
C LYS A 172 7.09 5.07 1.00
N VAL A 173 6.71 4.90 2.25
CA VAL A 173 5.67 5.70 2.90
C VAL A 173 6.28 6.98 3.47
N ASN A 174 6.12 8.09 2.76
CA ASN A 174 6.53 9.41 3.22
C ASN A 174 5.38 10.12 3.96
N GLN A 175 4.11 9.78 3.61
CA GLN A 175 2.90 10.39 4.14
C GLN A 175 1.65 9.53 3.87
N GLY A 176 0.58 9.81 4.58
CA GLY A 176 -0.78 9.27 4.32
C GLY A 176 -1.00 7.82 4.76
N GLY A 177 0.03 7.09 5.17
CA GLY A 177 -0.11 5.76 5.73
C GLY A 177 -0.46 5.82 7.21
N HIS A 178 -1.46 5.05 7.62
CA HIS A 178 -1.86 4.90 9.02
C HIS A 178 -1.90 3.43 9.39
N THR A 179 -1.28 3.05 10.52
CA THR A 179 -1.40 1.68 10.96
C THR A 179 -2.76 1.41 11.57
N ILE A 180 -3.40 0.33 11.15
CA ILE A 180 -4.63 -0.19 11.75
C ILE A 180 -4.37 -1.47 12.55
N ALA A 181 -3.13 -1.96 12.62
CA ALA A 181 -2.77 -3.22 13.27
C ALA A 181 -3.20 -3.32 14.74
N GLY A 182 -3.33 -2.18 15.43
CA GLY A 182 -3.81 -2.12 16.81
C GLY A 182 -5.31 -2.37 16.99
N LEU A 183 -6.11 -2.26 15.91
CA LEU A 183 -7.56 -2.45 15.89
C LEU A 183 -8.00 -3.58 14.96
N SER A 184 -7.16 -4.00 14.01
CA SER A 184 -7.50 -5.03 13.02
C SER A 184 -7.67 -6.40 13.65
N GLU A 185 -8.71 -7.13 13.24
CA GLU A 185 -8.90 -8.54 13.54
C GLU A 185 -7.79 -9.41 12.93
N TYR A 186 -7.26 -9.00 11.77
CA TYR A 186 -6.12 -9.64 11.11
C TYR A 186 -4.79 -8.98 11.48
N SER A 187 -4.53 -8.82 12.78
CA SER A 187 -3.29 -8.16 13.27
C SER A 187 -2.00 -8.76 12.71
N LYS A 188 -2.01 -10.06 12.33
CA LYS A 188 -0.89 -10.75 11.66
C LYS A 188 -0.54 -10.18 10.27
N GLU A 189 -1.36 -9.30 9.72
CA GLU A 189 -1.07 -8.65 8.45
C GLU A 189 -0.19 -7.41 8.59
N ALA A 190 0.06 -6.94 9.82
CA ALA A 190 0.87 -5.75 10.09
C ALA A 190 0.52 -4.57 9.15
N GLU A 191 -0.79 -4.27 9.10
CA GLU A 191 -1.39 -3.46 8.06
C GLU A 191 -1.15 -1.96 8.26
N VAL A 192 -0.77 -1.32 7.14
CA VAL A 192 -0.76 0.13 6.97
C VAL A 192 -1.74 0.47 5.86
N LEU A 193 -2.77 1.23 6.21
CA LEU A 193 -3.88 1.60 5.34
C LEU A 193 -3.76 3.05 4.88
N PHE A 194 -4.02 3.28 3.60
CA PHE A 194 -4.14 4.61 3.00
C PHE A 194 -5.59 4.94 2.72
N ALA A 195 -5.96 6.18 2.97
CA ALA A 195 -7.27 6.69 2.58
C ALA A 195 -7.44 6.72 1.05
N PRO A 196 -8.67 6.76 0.55
CA PRO A 196 -8.96 6.87 -0.88
C PRO A 196 -8.23 8.04 -1.54
N ASN A 197 -7.91 7.87 -2.83
CA ASN A 197 -7.17 8.81 -3.65
C ASN A 197 -5.70 8.99 -3.20
N ALA A 198 -5.09 7.94 -2.67
CA ALA A 198 -3.66 7.93 -2.41
C ALA A 198 -2.86 7.99 -3.73
N HIS A 199 -1.79 8.78 -3.74
CA HIS A 199 -0.93 8.99 -4.90
C HIS A 199 0.42 8.32 -4.67
N PHE A 200 0.83 7.50 -5.62
CA PHE A 200 2.04 6.71 -5.58
C PHE A 200 2.90 7.01 -6.81
N ARG A 201 4.00 7.75 -6.65
CA ARG A 201 4.95 8.00 -7.74
C ARG A 201 5.81 6.77 -7.95
N ILE A 202 5.92 6.31 -9.19
CA ILE A 202 6.77 5.19 -9.57
C ILE A 202 8.23 5.65 -9.52
N THR A 203 9.04 4.91 -8.77
CA THR A 203 10.48 5.14 -8.64
C THR A 203 11.32 4.09 -9.35
N GLN A 204 10.73 2.93 -9.63
CA GLN A 204 11.38 1.83 -10.32
C GLN A 204 10.38 0.80 -10.83
N ILE A 205 10.66 0.20 -11.98
CA ILE A 205 9.88 -0.92 -12.53
C ILE A 205 10.84 -2.04 -12.94
N GLU A 206 10.58 -3.23 -12.46
CA GLU A 206 11.27 -4.45 -12.90
C GLU A 206 10.23 -5.48 -13.38
N ARG A 207 10.35 -5.89 -14.65
CA ARG A 207 9.45 -6.86 -15.28
C ARG A 207 10.15 -8.20 -15.42
N THR A 208 9.53 -9.23 -14.86
CA THR A 208 9.98 -10.63 -15.01
C THR A 208 8.90 -11.46 -15.70
N SER A 209 9.20 -12.71 -16.00
CA SER A 209 8.21 -13.64 -16.57
C SER A 209 7.00 -13.85 -15.66
N ASN A 210 7.20 -13.88 -14.34
CA ASN A 210 6.19 -14.26 -13.36
C ASN A 210 5.54 -13.08 -12.64
N HIS A 211 6.28 -11.98 -12.42
CA HIS A 211 5.84 -10.83 -11.65
C HIS A 211 6.33 -9.53 -12.29
N THR A 212 5.60 -8.46 -12.03
CA THR A 212 6.13 -7.11 -12.16
C THR A 212 6.35 -6.56 -10.76
N TYR A 213 7.57 -6.11 -10.48
CA TYR A 213 7.92 -5.41 -9.25
C TYR A 213 7.90 -3.91 -9.52
N ILE A 214 7.21 -3.14 -8.68
CA ILE A 214 7.10 -1.69 -8.83
C ILE A 214 7.48 -1.03 -7.51
N GLY A 215 8.56 -0.26 -7.54
CA GLY A 215 8.92 0.65 -6.45
C GLY A 215 8.11 1.93 -6.58
N VAL A 216 7.48 2.37 -5.49
CA VAL A 216 6.74 3.62 -5.44
C VAL A 216 7.04 4.38 -4.17
N GLU A 217 6.83 5.70 -4.21
CA GLU A 217 6.79 6.53 -3.02
C GLU A 217 5.45 7.28 -2.93
N THR A 218 4.96 7.49 -1.70
CA THR A 218 3.75 8.28 -1.52
C THR A 218 4.04 9.77 -1.70
N VAL A 219 3.24 10.44 -2.50
CA VAL A 219 3.35 11.87 -2.80
C VAL A 219 2.04 12.61 -2.54
N LYS A 220 2.12 13.93 -2.32
CA LYS A 220 0.91 14.77 -2.26
C LYS A 220 0.34 14.95 -3.67
N ALA A 221 -0.98 15.06 -3.79
CA ALA A 221 -1.64 15.37 -5.05
C ALA A 221 -1.07 16.63 -5.72
N SER A 222 -0.72 17.65 -4.92
CA SER A 222 -0.08 18.88 -5.41
C SER A 222 1.30 18.66 -6.03
N ALA A 223 2.08 17.71 -5.52
CA ALA A 223 3.40 17.37 -6.06
C ALA A 223 3.32 16.55 -7.36
N ALA A 224 2.14 16.01 -7.68
CA ALA A 224 1.87 15.23 -8.88
C ALA A 224 1.15 16.05 -9.98
N LYS A 225 1.09 17.39 -9.88
CA LYS A 225 0.25 18.23 -10.71
C LYS A 225 0.58 18.16 -12.22
N ASN A 226 1.86 18.05 -12.55
CA ASN A 226 2.37 18.05 -13.92
C ASN A 226 2.93 16.67 -14.33
N THR A 227 2.47 15.60 -13.69
CA THR A 227 2.94 14.24 -13.93
C THR A 227 1.83 13.43 -14.56
N GLN A 228 2.16 12.53 -15.48
CA GLN A 228 1.21 11.56 -16.01
C GLN A 228 0.63 10.72 -14.87
N LYS A 229 -0.69 10.61 -14.83
CA LYS A 229 -1.41 9.88 -13.78
C LYS A 229 -2.28 8.80 -14.37
N TYR A 230 -2.30 7.67 -13.68
CA TYR A 230 -3.14 6.54 -14.03
C TYR A 230 -3.95 6.06 -12.82
N ASN A 231 -5.21 5.78 -13.05
CA ASN A 231 -6.05 5.07 -12.09
C ASN A 231 -5.53 3.63 -11.98
N LEU A 232 -5.09 3.23 -10.79
CA LEU A 232 -4.49 1.91 -10.56
C LEU A 232 -5.49 0.77 -10.83
N TYR A 233 -6.78 1.02 -10.61
CA TYR A 233 -7.84 0.03 -10.80
C TYR A 233 -8.32 -0.06 -12.26
N SER A 234 -8.74 1.09 -12.85
CA SER A 234 -9.27 1.09 -14.21
C SER A 234 -8.20 1.04 -15.29
N GLY A 235 -6.97 1.52 -15.00
CA GLY A 235 -5.88 1.68 -15.96
C GLY A 235 -6.06 2.88 -16.89
N GLU A 236 -7.01 3.75 -16.61
CA GLU A 236 -7.29 4.95 -17.38
C GLU A 236 -6.39 6.10 -16.93
N GLU A 237 -6.13 7.01 -17.85
CA GLU A 237 -5.47 8.26 -17.52
C GLU A 237 -6.39 9.12 -16.65
N VAL A 238 -5.80 9.76 -15.64
CA VAL A 238 -6.52 10.64 -14.73
C VAL A 238 -6.25 12.08 -15.13
N GLU A 239 -7.24 12.71 -15.77
CA GLU A 239 -7.16 14.13 -16.13
C GLU A 239 -7.20 15.05 -14.90
N ALA A 240 -6.54 16.21 -14.99
CA ALA A 240 -6.46 17.17 -13.90
C ALA A 240 -7.83 17.72 -13.47
N SER A 241 -8.85 17.67 -14.36
CA SER A 241 -10.19 18.18 -14.13
C SER A 241 -11.12 17.23 -13.34
N PHE A 242 -10.81 15.95 -13.31
CA PHE A 242 -11.68 14.91 -12.72
C PHE A 242 -11.85 15.03 -11.18
N TRP A 243 -10.91 15.67 -10.50
CA TRP A 243 -10.85 15.69 -9.03
C TRP A 243 -11.68 16.77 -8.35
N HIS A 244 -12.16 17.79 -9.08
CA HIS A 244 -13.01 18.81 -8.48
C HIS A 244 -14.41 18.32 -8.13
N SER A 245 -14.90 17.25 -8.76
CA SER A 245 -16.26 16.74 -8.53
C SER A 245 -16.38 15.74 -7.36
N LEU A 246 -15.27 15.09 -6.95
CA LEU A 246 -15.30 14.07 -5.89
C LEU A 246 -14.94 14.59 -4.48
N VAL A 247 -14.43 15.81 -4.37
CA VAL A 247 -13.99 16.40 -3.08
C VAL A 247 -15.06 17.28 -2.45
N CYS A 248 -16.09 17.66 -3.20
CA CYS A 248 -17.13 18.60 -2.77
C CYS A 248 -18.51 17.98 -2.49
N THR A 249 -18.61 16.65 -2.30
CA THR A 249 -19.86 16.02 -1.87
C THR A 249 -19.71 15.24 -0.58
#